data_3eb8a27ffedfc3fdd3a86746fd0bf919
#
_entry.id   3eb8a27ffedfc3fdd3a86746fd0bf919
#
_cell.length_a   1.000
_cell.length_b   1.000
_cell.length_c   1.000
_cell.angle_alpha   90.00
_cell.angle_beta   90.00
_cell.angle_gamma   90.00
#
_symmetry.space_group_name_H-M   'P 1'
#
loop_
_entity.id
_entity.type
_entity.pdbx_description
1 polymer ?
#
loop_
_entity_poly.entity_id
_entity_poly.type
_entity_poly.pdbx_seq_one_letter_code
_entity_poly.pdbx_strand_id
1 'polypeptide(L)'
;MAEGAQHFLDSFKDPEAVARYTEGPKRFVPGLDGLHRMTGLLLAERVPENADILVLGAGGGSEMKAMAEAHPGWRFTGVDPAGPMLDLAAKVLGPNAHRAELIEGYIDDAPAGPFDGATCLLTLHFLDTEERIRTAAEIRKRLEPGAPFVAAHGSFPQEAGTRDRWLDRYAAFAIASGGDPDQVAKGREAVATHVAMLSPEADEEILRAAGFTGVEQFYAAFTWRGWVGYA
;
A
#
# COMPACT_ATOMS: atom_id res chain seq x y z
N MET A 1 6.73 -16.38 2.98
CA MET A 1 6.10 -15.28 3.75
C MET A 1 6.60 -15.34 5.17
N ALA A 2 6.96 -14.19 5.75
CA ALA A 2 7.28 -14.11 7.18
C ALA A 2 6.02 -14.42 8.02
N GLU A 3 6.19 -15.08 9.20
CA GLU A 3 5.08 -15.41 10.10
C GLU A 3 4.20 -14.20 10.45
N GLY A 4 4.78 -13.00 10.49
CA GLY A 4 4.07 -11.76 10.75
C GLY A 4 3.06 -11.36 9.67
N ALA A 5 3.36 -11.59 8.40
CA ALA A 5 2.43 -11.31 7.30
C ALA A 5 1.17 -12.20 7.38
N GLN A 6 1.33 -13.46 7.80
CA GLN A 6 0.22 -14.39 7.94
C GLN A 6 -0.79 -13.94 9.01
N HIS A 7 -0.30 -13.39 10.14
CA HIS A 7 -1.16 -12.89 11.21
C HIS A 7 -2.16 -11.82 10.73
N PHE A 8 -1.70 -10.87 9.91
CA PHE A 8 -2.58 -9.84 9.35
C PHE A 8 -3.45 -10.36 8.20
N LEU A 9 -2.92 -11.26 7.38
CA LEU A 9 -3.67 -11.86 6.28
C LEU A 9 -4.91 -12.63 6.79
N ASP A 10 -4.78 -13.35 7.90
CA ASP A 10 -5.91 -14.06 8.51
C ASP A 10 -7.03 -13.11 8.94
N SER A 11 -6.67 -11.91 9.44
CA SER A 11 -7.65 -10.86 9.76
C SER A 11 -8.35 -10.31 8.51
N PHE A 12 -7.65 -10.20 7.38
CA PHE A 12 -8.22 -9.74 6.10
C PHE A 12 -9.09 -10.80 5.40
N LYS A 13 -9.07 -12.05 5.88
CA LYS A 13 -9.95 -13.13 5.44
C LYS A 13 -11.22 -13.26 6.29
N ASP A 14 -11.29 -12.59 7.44
CA ASP A 14 -12.48 -12.57 8.29
C ASP A 14 -13.53 -11.59 7.73
N PRO A 15 -14.73 -12.06 7.30
CA PRO A 15 -15.77 -11.21 6.73
C PRO A 15 -16.24 -10.07 7.65
N GLU A 16 -16.24 -10.28 8.98
CA GLU A 16 -16.63 -9.24 9.95
C GLU A 16 -15.55 -8.13 10.06
N ALA A 17 -14.27 -8.51 10.00
CA ALA A 17 -13.16 -7.57 9.98
C ALA A 17 -13.15 -6.78 8.66
N VAL A 18 -13.36 -7.46 7.52
CA VAL A 18 -13.45 -6.86 6.18
C VAL A 18 -14.61 -5.87 6.09
N ALA A 19 -15.79 -6.20 6.62
CA ALA A 19 -16.95 -5.28 6.61
C ALA A 19 -16.68 -3.93 7.31
N ARG A 20 -15.74 -3.93 8.27
CA ARG A 20 -15.32 -2.71 9.03
C ARG A 20 -14.07 -2.04 8.47
N TYR A 21 -13.46 -2.62 7.43
CA TYR A 21 -12.14 -2.22 6.95
C TYR A 21 -12.13 -0.81 6.32
N THR A 22 -13.21 -0.38 5.66
CA THR A 22 -13.25 0.90 4.92
C THR A 22 -12.90 2.13 5.77
N GLU A 23 -13.22 2.12 7.05
CA GLU A 23 -12.91 3.21 7.97
C GLU A 23 -11.62 2.98 8.78
N GLY A 24 -11.13 1.74 8.81
CA GLY A 24 -9.95 1.35 9.58
C GLY A 24 -8.70 2.14 9.20
N PRO A 25 -8.24 2.10 7.96
CA PRO A 25 -7.01 2.76 7.53
C PRO A 25 -6.99 4.27 7.77
N LYS A 26 -8.13 4.95 7.65
CA LYS A 26 -8.24 6.40 7.91
C LYS A 26 -7.90 6.78 9.35
N ARG A 27 -8.13 5.87 10.30
CA ARG A 27 -7.81 6.10 11.70
C ARG A 27 -6.33 5.95 12.01
N PHE A 28 -5.59 5.21 11.20
CA PHE A 28 -4.17 4.93 11.43
C PHE A 28 -3.23 5.72 10.52
N VAL A 29 -3.70 6.14 9.33
CA VAL A 29 -2.89 6.82 8.31
C VAL A 29 -3.31 8.28 8.22
N PRO A 30 -2.52 9.22 8.77
CA PRO A 30 -2.84 10.63 8.71
C PRO A 30 -2.93 11.13 7.27
N GLY A 31 -4.06 11.69 6.89
CA GLY A 31 -4.24 12.25 5.55
C GLY A 31 -4.35 11.22 4.42
N LEU A 32 -4.88 10.02 4.68
CA LEU A 32 -5.00 8.93 3.70
C LEU A 32 -5.65 9.37 2.38
N ASP A 33 -6.73 10.16 2.42
CA ASP A 33 -7.37 10.67 1.20
C ASP A 33 -6.42 11.59 0.41
N GLY A 34 -5.57 12.36 1.11
CA GLY A 34 -4.50 13.16 0.51
C GLY A 34 -3.40 12.28 -0.12
N LEU A 35 -3.02 11.18 0.53
CA LEU A 35 -2.08 10.20 -0.01
C LEU A 35 -2.60 9.62 -1.33
N HIS A 36 -3.85 9.15 -1.37
CA HIS A 36 -4.45 8.62 -2.61
C HIS A 36 -4.47 9.66 -3.73
N ARG A 37 -4.81 10.92 -3.40
CA ARG A 37 -4.82 12.01 -4.38
C ARG A 37 -3.43 12.32 -4.91
N MET A 38 -2.42 12.41 -4.04
CA MET A 38 -1.02 12.62 -4.46
C MET A 38 -0.50 11.46 -5.31
N THR A 39 -0.84 10.22 -4.96
CA THR A 39 -0.53 9.02 -5.76
C THR A 39 -1.06 9.16 -7.19
N GLY A 40 -2.34 9.50 -7.36
CA GLY A 40 -2.92 9.70 -8.70
C GLY A 40 -2.24 10.83 -9.48
N LEU A 41 -1.88 11.94 -8.83
CA LEU A 41 -1.16 13.04 -9.46
C LEU A 41 0.24 12.65 -9.92
N LEU A 42 1.00 11.92 -9.09
CA LEU A 42 2.36 11.45 -9.44
C LEU A 42 2.34 10.46 -10.61
N LEU A 43 1.36 9.55 -10.64
CA LEU A 43 1.18 8.69 -11.81
C LEU A 43 0.86 9.51 -13.05
N ALA A 44 -0.09 10.45 -12.97
CA ALA A 44 -0.56 11.26 -14.08
C ALA A 44 0.53 12.18 -14.72
N GLU A 45 1.65 12.41 -14.02
CA GLU A 45 2.79 13.14 -14.61
C GLU A 45 3.41 12.41 -15.81
N ARG A 46 3.25 11.06 -15.89
CA ARG A 46 3.97 10.25 -16.87
C ARG A 46 3.11 9.27 -17.65
N VAL A 47 1.95 8.87 -17.10
CA VAL A 47 1.10 7.88 -17.77
C VAL A 47 0.17 8.52 -18.80
N PRO A 48 -0.24 7.80 -19.85
CA PRO A 48 -1.19 8.32 -20.83
C PRO A 48 -2.60 8.53 -20.23
N GLU A 49 -3.46 9.24 -20.94
CA GLU A 49 -4.85 9.49 -20.55
C GLU A 49 -5.64 8.19 -20.34
N ASN A 50 -5.35 7.16 -21.16
CA ASN A 50 -5.96 5.82 -21.07
C ASN A 50 -4.90 4.81 -20.58
N ALA A 51 -4.50 4.91 -19.32
CA ALA A 51 -3.44 4.09 -18.73
C ALA A 51 -3.95 2.78 -18.17
N ASP A 52 -3.09 1.76 -18.20
CA ASP A 52 -3.24 0.50 -17.47
C ASP A 52 -2.36 0.53 -16.22
N ILE A 53 -2.98 0.51 -15.05
CA ILE A 53 -2.31 0.67 -13.74
C ILE A 53 -2.34 -0.65 -12.97
N LEU A 54 -1.16 -1.13 -12.55
CA LEU A 54 -1.04 -2.26 -11.62
C LEU A 54 -1.16 -1.76 -10.17
N VAL A 55 -2.03 -2.39 -9.39
CA VAL A 55 -2.25 -2.08 -7.97
C VAL A 55 -1.97 -3.33 -7.14
N LEU A 56 -0.79 -3.39 -6.52
CA LEU A 56 -0.41 -4.50 -5.65
C LEU A 56 -0.81 -4.21 -4.19
N GLY A 57 -1.48 -5.17 -3.55
CA GLY A 57 -2.15 -4.95 -2.28
C GLY A 57 -3.42 -4.13 -2.46
N ALA A 58 -4.23 -4.49 -3.46
CA ALA A 58 -5.44 -3.78 -3.85
C ALA A 58 -6.47 -3.64 -2.71
N GLY A 59 -6.41 -4.54 -1.74
CA GLY A 59 -7.18 -4.49 -0.51
C GLY A 59 -8.65 -4.19 -0.74
N GLY A 60 -9.20 -3.26 0.06
CA GLY A 60 -10.60 -2.83 -0.07
C GLY A 60 -10.90 -1.83 -1.19
N GLY A 61 -9.97 -1.59 -2.12
CA GLY A 61 -10.21 -0.81 -3.34
C GLY A 61 -10.26 0.71 -3.17
N SER A 62 -9.94 1.26 -2.00
CA SER A 62 -10.09 2.70 -1.74
C SER A 62 -9.17 3.57 -2.62
N GLU A 63 -7.91 3.16 -2.84
CA GLU A 63 -6.98 3.87 -3.72
C GLU A 63 -7.42 3.77 -5.18
N MET A 64 -7.83 2.58 -5.65
CA MET A 64 -8.36 2.39 -7.00
C MET A 64 -9.58 3.26 -7.26
N LYS A 65 -10.51 3.33 -6.28
CA LYS A 65 -11.69 4.21 -6.38
C LYS A 65 -11.28 5.66 -6.55
N ALA A 66 -10.36 6.16 -5.70
CA ALA A 66 -9.91 7.54 -5.78
C ALA A 66 -9.27 7.87 -7.14
N MET A 67 -8.45 6.98 -7.67
CA MET A 67 -7.85 7.14 -8.99
C MET A 67 -8.87 7.01 -10.13
N ALA A 68 -9.81 6.05 -10.02
CA ALA A 68 -10.85 5.83 -11.03
C ALA A 68 -11.82 7.01 -11.16
N GLU A 69 -12.13 7.69 -10.04
CA GLU A 69 -12.95 8.91 -10.03
C GLU A 69 -12.22 10.12 -10.63
N ALA A 70 -10.90 10.24 -10.38
CA ALA A 70 -10.09 11.33 -10.88
C ALA A 70 -9.68 11.17 -12.36
N HIS A 71 -9.50 9.94 -12.82
CA HIS A 71 -8.97 9.59 -14.13
C HIS A 71 -9.91 8.61 -14.86
N PRO A 72 -10.93 9.10 -15.59
CA PRO A 72 -11.95 8.26 -16.24
C PRO A 72 -11.43 7.27 -17.27
N GLY A 73 -10.27 7.54 -17.89
CA GLY A 73 -9.65 6.68 -18.90
C GLY A 73 -8.81 5.54 -18.34
N TRP A 74 -8.47 5.55 -17.04
CA TRP A 74 -7.60 4.53 -16.48
C TRP A 74 -8.30 3.19 -16.23
N ARG A 75 -7.58 2.11 -16.47
CA ARG A 75 -7.94 0.75 -16.11
C ARG A 75 -7.00 0.24 -15.04
N PHE A 76 -7.43 -0.74 -14.27
CA PHE A 76 -6.71 -1.23 -13.12
C PHE A 76 -6.61 -2.75 -13.14
N THR A 77 -5.43 -3.27 -12.79
CA THR A 77 -5.25 -4.66 -12.40
C THR A 77 -4.91 -4.68 -10.92
N GLY A 78 -5.87 -5.05 -10.08
CA GLY A 78 -5.72 -5.12 -8.63
C GLY A 78 -5.37 -6.53 -8.18
N VAL A 79 -4.26 -6.69 -7.46
CA VAL A 79 -3.79 -7.99 -6.94
C VAL A 79 -3.75 -7.95 -5.43
N ASP A 80 -4.37 -8.92 -4.76
CA ASP A 80 -4.39 -9.05 -3.29
C ASP A 80 -4.59 -10.51 -2.87
N PRO A 81 -3.86 -11.05 -1.87
CA PRO A 81 -4.00 -12.44 -1.45
C PRO A 81 -5.27 -12.73 -0.62
N ALA A 82 -6.07 -11.72 -0.29
CA ALA A 82 -7.30 -11.87 0.48
C ALA A 82 -8.54 -11.70 -0.41
N GLY A 83 -9.13 -12.79 -0.89
CA GLY A 83 -10.34 -12.78 -1.73
C GLY A 83 -11.47 -11.93 -1.16
N PRO A 84 -11.82 -12.02 0.16
CA PRO A 84 -12.84 -11.15 0.75
C PRO A 84 -12.55 -9.64 0.65
N MET A 85 -11.26 -9.25 0.62
CA MET A 85 -10.86 -7.85 0.39
C MET A 85 -11.12 -7.44 -1.06
N LEU A 86 -10.88 -8.31 -2.03
CA LEU A 86 -11.21 -8.06 -3.44
C LEU A 86 -12.73 -7.96 -3.68
N ASP A 87 -13.53 -8.77 -2.98
CA ASP A 87 -14.99 -8.64 -2.98
C ASP A 87 -15.45 -7.28 -2.45
N LEU A 88 -14.77 -6.76 -1.42
CA LEU A 88 -15.00 -5.42 -0.92
C LEU A 88 -14.56 -4.37 -1.94
N ALA A 89 -13.40 -4.56 -2.58
CA ALA A 89 -12.90 -3.65 -3.61
C ALA A 89 -13.89 -3.48 -4.77
N ALA A 90 -14.47 -4.58 -5.27
CA ALA A 90 -15.50 -4.52 -6.30
C ALA A 90 -16.72 -3.69 -5.87
N LYS A 91 -17.16 -3.81 -4.61
CA LYS A 91 -18.26 -3.01 -4.06
C LYS A 91 -17.88 -1.53 -3.91
N VAL A 92 -16.68 -1.25 -3.42
CA VAL A 92 -16.17 0.11 -3.20
C VAL A 92 -15.98 0.86 -4.51
N LEU A 93 -15.50 0.19 -5.56
CA LEU A 93 -15.38 0.74 -6.92
C LEU A 93 -16.75 1.12 -7.52
N GLY A 94 -17.81 0.39 -7.15
CA GLY A 94 -19.15 0.69 -7.59
C GLY A 94 -19.28 0.78 -9.13
N PRO A 95 -19.73 1.93 -9.69
CA PRO A 95 -19.84 2.09 -11.15
C PRO A 95 -18.52 1.93 -11.91
N ASN A 96 -17.38 2.09 -11.25
CA ASN A 96 -16.05 1.97 -11.84
C ASN A 96 -15.52 0.54 -11.86
N ALA A 97 -16.21 -0.43 -11.25
CA ALA A 97 -15.73 -1.82 -11.15
C ALA A 97 -15.46 -2.47 -12.51
N HIS A 98 -16.16 -2.06 -13.55
CA HIS A 98 -15.95 -2.56 -14.92
C HIS A 98 -14.57 -2.19 -15.52
N ARG A 99 -13.83 -1.29 -14.90
CA ARG A 99 -12.47 -0.88 -15.28
C ARG A 99 -11.38 -1.56 -14.45
N ALA A 100 -11.74 -2.45 -13.53
CA ALA A 100 -10.80 -3.15 -12.69
C ALA A 100 -10.89 -4.66 -12.90
N GLU A 101 -9.75 -5.29 -13.18
CA GLU A 101 -9.54 -6.72 -13.07
C GLU A 101 -8.98 -7.00 -11.67
N LEU A 102 -9.62 -7.89 -10.91
CA LEU A 102 -9.22 -8.22 -9.54
C LEU A 102 -8.73 -9.67 -9.49
N ILE A 103 -7.51 -9.87 -9.04
CA ILE A 103 -6.81 -11.15 -9.04
C ILE A 103 -6.43 -11.52 -7.61
N GLU A 104 -6.94 -12.65 -7.12
CA GLU A 104 -6.52 -13.20 -5.83
C GLU A 104 -5.14 -13.85 -5.98
N GLY A 105 -4.12 -13.30 -5.30
CA GLY A 105 -2.76 -13.79 -5.39
C GLY A 105 -1.72 -12.76 -4.96
N TYR A 106 -0.49 -13.03 -5.32
CA TYR A 106 0.68 -12.19 -5.08
C TYR A 106 1.20 -11.58 -6.39
N ILE A 107 2.32 -10.87 -6.33
CA ILE A 107 2.90 -10.24 -7.54
C ILE A 107 3.17 -11.25 -8.67
N ASP A 108 3.46 -12.50 -8.34
CA ASP A 108 3.75 -13.55 -9.33
C ASP A 108 2.50 -13.97 -10.12
N ASP A 109 1.31 -13.74 -9.55
CA ASP A 109 0.01 -14.01 -10.20
C ASP A 109 -0.46 -12.83 -11.08
N ALA A 110 0.19 -11.68 -10.97
CA ALA A 110 -0.10 -10.53 -11.82
C ALA A 110 0.29 -10.79 -13.28
N PRO A 111 -0.48 -10.29 -14.26
CA PRO A 111 -0.09 -10.33 -15.68
C PRO A 111 1.30 -9.78 -15.92
N ALA A 112 1.95 -10.25 -16.98
CA ALA A 112 3.31 -9.83 -17.32
C ALA A 112 3.43 -8.33 -17.67
N GLY A 113 2.31 -7.67 -17.96
CA GLY A 113 2.30 -6.29 -18.45
C GLY A 113 2.64 -6.18 -19.94
N PRO A 114 3.22 -5.07 -20.42
CA PRO A 114 3.65 -3.94 -19.59
C PRO A 114 2.48 -3.05 -19.09
N PHE A 115 2.67 -2.44 -17.91
CA PHE A 115 1.75 -1.45 -17.35
C PHE A 115 2.35 -0.05 -17.46
N ASP A 116 1.49 0.95 -17.60
CA ASP A 116 1.90 2.36 -17.68
C ASP A 116 2.34 2.93 -16.33
N GLY A 117 1.89 2.34 -15.24
CA GLY A 117 2.26 2.72 -13.88
C GLY A 117 1.86 1.67 -12.85
N ALA A 118 2.39 1.77 -11.63
CA ALA A 118 2.00 0.90 -10.54
C ALA A 118 1.90 1.61 -9.20
N THR A 119 1.08 1.03 -8.30
CA THR A 119 1.02 1.41 -6.89
C THR A 119 1.19 0.20 -5.97
N CYS A 120 1.74 0.44 -4.78
CA CYS A 120 1.73 -0.50 -3.68
C CYS A 120 1.59 0.27 -2.36
N LEU A 121 0.35 0.53 -1.94
CA LEU A 121 0.06 1.33 -0.77
C LEU A 121 -0.29 0.45 0.43
N LEU A 122 0.28 0.77 1.59
CA LEU A 122 0.04 0.14 2.90
C LEU A 122 0.28 -1.38 2.92
N THR A 123 1.17 -1.89 2.06
CA THR A 123 1.36 -3.33 1.84
C THR A 123 2.79 -3.80 2.09
N LEU A 124 3.82 -3.13 1.54
CA LEU A 124 5.21 -3.64 1.58
C LEU A 124 5.75 -3.87 2.99
N HIS A 125 5.28 -3.17 4.01
CA HIS A 125 5.75 -3.35 5.39
C HIS A 125 5.39 -4.71 6.00
N PHE A 126 4.50 -5.49 5.37
CA PHE A 126 4.21 -6.87 5.78
C PHE A 126 5.27 -7.88 5.29
N LEU A 127 6.14 -7.48 4.37
CA LEU A 127 7.20 -8.30 3.81
C LEU A 127 8.52 -8.04 4.54
N ASP A 128 9.38 -9.06 4.65
CA ASP A 128 10.76 -8.87 5.07
C ASP A 128 11.58 -8.15 3.98
N THR A 129 12.81 -7.78 4.29
CA THR A 129 13.65 -6.98 3.39
C THR A 129 13.90 -7.66 2.04
N GLU A 130 14.21 -8.96 2.04
CA GLU A 130 14.51 -9.72 0.83
C GLU A 130 13.28 -9.83 -0.07
N GLU A 131 12.15 -10.21 0.53
CA GLU A 131 10.88 -10.34 -0.18
C GLU A 131 10.35 -8.98 -0.67
N ARG A 132 10.63 -7.89 0.06
CA ARG A 132 10.29 -6.52 -0.35
C ARG A 132 11.06 -6.10 -1.58
N ILE A 133 12.39 -6.37 -1.63
CA ILE A 133 13.23 -6.12 -2.82
C ILE A 133 12.72 -6.96 -4.00
N ARG A 134 12.48 -8.26 -3.79
CA ARG A 134 11.97 -9.16 -4.83
C ARG A 134 10.64 -8.66 -5.40
N THR A 135 9.69 -8.35 -4.52
CA THR A 135 8.36 -7.86 -4.92
C THR A 135 8.45 -6.56 -5.72
N ALA A 136 9.24 -5.60 -5.26
CA ALA A 136 9.45 -4.34 -5.97
C ALA A 136 10.13 -4.58 -7.35
N ALA A 137 11.09 -5.49 -7.43
CA ALA A 137 11.73 -5.86 -8.70
C ALA A 137 10.75 -6.55 -9.67
N GLU A 138 9.84 -7.39 -9.17
CA GLU A 138 8.80 -8.01 -9.99
C GLU A 138 7.76 -7.01 -10.48
N ILE A 139 7.40 -5.99 -9.68
CA ILE A 139 6.59 -4.85 -10.14
C ILE A 139 7.33 -4.14 -11.28
N ARG A 140 8.61 -3.80 -11.09
CA ARG A 140 9.41 -3.09 -12.09
C ARG A 140 9.48 -3.82 -13.43
N LYS A 141 9.62 -5.14 -13.43
CA LYS A 141 9.65 -5.97 -14.66
C LYS A 141 8.35 -5.89 -15.47
N ARG A 142 7.23 -5.55 -14.81
CA ARG A 142 5.90 -5.44 -15.41
C ARG A 142 5.56 -4.04 -15.88
N LEU A 143 6.46 -3.08 -15.69
CA LEU A 143 6.28 -1.69 -16.05
C LEU A 143 6.93 -1.36 -17.40
N GLU A 144 6.34 -0.42 -18.12
CA GLU A 144 7.01 0.24 -19.26
C GLU A 144 8.29 0.96 -18.78
N PRO A 145 9.33 1.03 -19.61
CA PRO A 145 10.52 1.78 -19.27
C PRO A 145 10.23 3.24 -18.90
N GLY A 146 10.66 3.66 -17.72
CA GLY A 146 10.40 5.01 -17.19
C GLY A 146 9.01 5.20 -16.58
N ALA A 147 8.19 4.17 -16.51
CA ALA A 147 6.88 4.22 -15.86
C ALA A 147 7.00 4.49 -14.36
N PRO A 148 6.09 5.26 -13.75
CA PRO A 148 6.11 5.58 -12.33
C PRO A 148 5.62 4.41 -11.49
N PHE A 149 6.30 4.21 -10.35
CA PHE A 149 5.86 3.35 -9.26
C PHE A 149 5.70 4.19 -8.00
N VAL A 150 4.53 4.16 -7.39
CA VAL A 150 4.25 4.85 -6.12
C VAL A 150 4.06 3.82 -5.02
N ALA A 151 4.91 3.88 -4.00
CA ALA A 151 4.82 3.05 -2.80
C ALA A 151 4.60 3.91 -1.56
N ALA A 152 3.74 3.45 -0.65
CA ALA A 152 3.62 4.07 0.67
C ALA A 152 3.31 3.01 1.72
N HIS A 153 4.04 3.05 2.85
CA HIS A 153 3.88 2.06 3.91
C HIS A 153 4.45 2.56 5.25
N GLY A 154 4.31 1.75 6.28
CA GLY A 154 4.89 2.04 7.59
C GLY A 154 6.42 2.04 7.51
N SER A 155 7.03 3.19 7.87
CA SER A 155 8.47 3.43 7.81
C SER A 155 8.84 4.59 8.73
N PHE A 156 9.77 4.37 9.65
CA PHE A 156 10.20 5.37 10.64
C PHE A 156 11.54 4.96 11.27
N PRO A 157 12.29 5.88 11.90
CA PRO A 157 13.57 5.57 12.53
C PRO A 157 13.49 4.42 13.52
N GLN A 158 14.44 3.46 13.45
CA GLN A 158 14.43 2.19 14.18
C GLN A 158 15.43 2.15 15.36
N GLU A 159 16.13 3.23 15.66
CA GLU A 159 17.08 3.28 16.78
C GLU A 159 16.37 3.04 18.12
N ALA A 160 17.10 2.44 19.05
CA ALA A 160 16.59 2.12 20.39
C ALA A 160 16.00 3.37 21.09
N GLY A 161 14.81 3.23 21.67
CA GLY A 161 14.05 4.32 22.30
C GLY A 161 13.35 5.27 21.32
N THR A 162 13.75 5.31 20.06
CA THR A 162 13.06 6.08 19.02
C THR A 162 11.90 5.28 18.43
N ARG A 163 12.10 3.99 18.20
CA ARG A 163 11.09 3.07 17.68
C ARG A 163 9.80 3.08 18.53
N ASP A 164 9.91 2.91 19.83
CA ASP A 164 8.74 2.88 20.73
C ASP A 164 7.99 4.21 20.72
N ARG A 165 8.71 5.34 20.71
CA ARG A 165 8.10 6.67 20.61
C ARG A 165 7.28 6.85 19.32
N TRP A 166 7.75 6.30 18.19
CA TRP A 166 6.99 6.35 16.94
C TRP A 166 5.75 5.46 16.98
N LEU A 167 5.83 4.28 17.59
CA LEU A 167 4.68 3.40 17.81
C LEU A 167 3.65 4.04 18.77
N ASP A 168 4.11 4.78 19.78
CA ASP A 168 3.24 5.54 20.69
C ASP A 168 2.50 6.67 19.94
N ARG A 169 3.18 7.36 19.01
CA ARG A 169 2.56 8.36 18.14
C ARG A 169 1.53 7.76 17.19
N TYR A 170 1.81 6.59 16.65
CA TYR A 170 0.86 5.82 15.84
C TYR A 170 -0.41 5.50 16.65
N ALA A 171 -0.27 4.97 17.86
CA ALA A 171 -1.39 4.68 18.74
C ALA A 171 -2.16 5.95 19.15
N ALA A 172 -1.45 7.03 19.54
CA ALA A 172 -2.05 8.29 19.91
C ALA A 172 -2.88 8.91 18.77
N PHE A 173 -2.38 8.83 17.52
CA PHE A 173 -3.13 9.30 16.37
C PHE A 173 -4.40 8.48 16.15
N ALA A 174 -4.33 7.16 16.27
CA ALA A 174 -5.47 6.26 16.11
C ALA A 174 -6.57 6.56 17.15
N ILE A 175 -6.20 6.77 18.41
CA ILE A 175 -7.12 7.15 19.50
C ILE A 175 -7.76 8.52 19.20
N ALA A 176 -6.94 9.51 18.83
CA ALA A 176 -7.42 10.84 18.49
C ALA A 176 -8.37 10.85 17.28
N SER A 177 -8.25 9.82 16.41
CA SER A 177 -9.12 9.60 15.26
C SER A 177 -10.35 8.73 15.57
N GLY A 178 -10.66 8.51 16.85
CA GLY A 178 -11.84 7.77 17.32
C GLY A 178 -11.63 6.25 17.41
N GLY A 179 -10.39 5.78 17.46
CA GLY A 179 -10.06 4.38 17.77
C GLY A 179 -10.32 4.05 19.24
N ASP A 180 -10.83 2.85 19.50
CA ASP A 180 -10.97 2.33 20.85
C ASP A 180 -9.59 2.11 21.50
N PRO A 181 -9.29 2.68 22.69
CA PRO A 181 -7.95 2.62 23.27
C PRO A 181 -7.42 1.19 23.50
N ASP A 182 -8.26 0.25 23.90
CA ASP A 182 -7.85 -1.13 24.18
C ASP A 182 -7.53 -1.87 22.87
N GLN A 183 -8.31 -1.63 21.81
CA GLN A 183 -8.05 -2.21 20.49
C GLN A 183 -6.81 -1.58 19.85
N VAL A 184 -6.61 -0.28 20.01
CA VAL A 184 -5.42 0.42 19.51
C VAL A 184 -4.16 -0.09 20.22
N ALA A 185 -4.21 -0.31 21.54
CA ALA A 185 -3.08 -0.88 22.28
C ALA A 185 -2.69 -2.28 21.77
N LYS A 186 -3.68 -3.14 21.52
CA LYS A 186 -3.45 -4.47 20.92
C LYS A 186 -2.88 -4.35 19.50
N GLY A 187 -3.41 -3.44 18.69
CA GLY A 187 -2.90 -3.17 17.33
C GLY A 187 -1.45 -2.66 17.34
N ARG A 188 -1.10 -1.75 18.27
CA ARG A 188 0.27 -1.27 18.46
C ARG A 188 1.23 -2.43 18.77
N GLU A 189 0.84 -3.33 19.68
CA GLU A 189 1.65 -4.49 20.04
C GLU A 189 1.80 -5.47 18.86
N ALA A 190 0.73 -5.72 18.13
CA ALA A 190 0.77 -6.55 16.93
C ALA A 190 1.71 -5.96 15.86
N VAL A 191 1.65 -4.65 15.62
CA VAL A 191 2.58 -3.95 14.71
C VAL A 191 4.01 -4.04 15.23
N ALA A 192 4.23 -3.84 16.52
CA ALA A 192 5.56 -3.91 17.14
C ALA A 192 6.21 -5.29 16.97
N THR A 193 5.41 -6.36 17.03
CA THR A 193 5.87 -7.75 17.05
C THR A 193 5.92 -8.38 15.66
N HIS A 194 4.93 -8.10 14.82
CA HIS A 194 4.70 -8.87 13.59
C HIS A 194 4.98 -8.08 12.30
N VAL A 195 5.23 -6.77 12.35
CA VAL A 195 5.50 -5.98 11.15
C VAL A 195 6.97 -5.60 11.07
N ALA A 196 7.58 -5.89 9.91
CA ALA A 196 8.98 -5.60 9.63
C ALA A 196 9.16 -4.10 9.27
N MET A 197 8.98 -3.22 10.28
CA MET A 197 9.19 -1.78 10.08
C MET A 197 10.68 -1.47 9.89
N LEU A 198 10.98 -0.70 8.85
CA LEU A 198 12.34 -0.24 8.53
C LEU A 198 12.44 1.27 8.65
N SER A 199 13.66 1.80 8.56
CA SER A 199 13.88 3.24 8.45
C SER A 199 13.58 3.74 7.04
N PRO A 200 13.24 5.04 6.86
CA PRO A 200 13.00 5.60 5.54
C PRO A 200 14.17 5.41 4.57
N GLU A 201 15.39 5.50 5.06
CA GLU A 201 16.60 5.31 4.27
C GLU A 201 16.73 3.86 3.78
N ALA A 202 16.39 2.88 4.64
CA ALA A 202 16.41 1.47 4.26
C ALA A 202 15.32 1.16 3.21
N ASP A 203 14.13 1.76 3.33
CA ASP A 203 13.07 1.59 2.35
C ASP A 203 13.41 2.22 0.99
N GLU A 204 14.07 3.39 0.97
CA GLU A 204 14.60 3.97 -0.27
C GLU A 204 15.64 3.06 -0.93
N GLU A 205 16.57 2.49 -0.13
CA GLU A 205 17.59 1.55 -0.62
C GLU A 205 16.95 0.30 -1.25
N ILE A 206 15.87 -0.22 -0.67
CA ILE A 206 15.09 -1.33 -1.22
C ILE A 206 14.56 -1.01 -2.61
N LEU A 207 13.97 0.17 -2.80
CA LEU A 207 13.47 0.58 -4.11
C LEU A 207 14.59 0.74 -5.14
N ARG A 208 15.74 1.31 -4.72
CA ARG A 208 16.94 1.40 -5.58
C ARG A 208 17.51 0.02 -5.90
N ALA A 209 17.60 -0.88 -4.93
CA ALA A 209 18.06 -2.26 -5.12
C ALA A 209 17.15 -3.07 -6.05
N ALA A 210 15.84 -2.78 -6.05
CA ALA A 210 14.88 -3.33 -7.01
C ALA A 210 15.03 -2.76 -8.44
N GLY A 211 15.89 -1.74 -8.62
CA GLY A 211 16.23 -1.15 -9.90
C GLY A 211 15.46 0.11 -10.26
N PHE A 212 14.64 0.67 -9.36
CA PHE A 212 13.99 1.96 -9.59
C PHE A 212 14.98 3.11 -9.52
N THR A 213 14.80 4.11 -10.38
CA THR A 213 15.60 5.32 -10.47
C THR A 213 14.79 6.54 -10.03
N GLY A 214 15.45 7.65 -9.70
CA GLY A 214 14.77 8.89 -9.30
C GLY A 214 13.86 8.71 -8.10
N VAL A 215 14.24 7.86 -7.14
CA VAL A 215 13.44 7.59 -5.94
C VAL A 215 13.39 8.83 -5.06
N GLU A 216 12.18 9.37 -4.87
CA GLU A 216 11.92 10.58 -4.10
C GLU A 216 10.80 10.35 -3.09
N GLN A 217 11.00 10.83 -1.85
CA GLN A 217 9.95 10.79 -0.83
C GLN A 217 8.99 11.97 -1.03
N PHE A 218 7.71 11.69 -1.19
CA PHE A 218 6.66 12.71 -1.37
C PHE A 218 5.69 12.82 -0.18
N TYR A 219 5.64 11.79 0.67
CA TYR A 219 4.70 11.73 1.80
C TYR A 219 5.43 11.36 3.10
N ALA A 220 5.14 12.09 4.17
CA ALA A 220 5.65 11.83 5.51
C ALA A 220 4.60 12.21 6.56
N ALA A 221 4.00 11.22 7.22
CA ALA A 221 2.98 11.45 8.24
C ALA A 221 3.12 10.46 9.40
N PHE A 222 3.69 10.89 10.52
CA PHE A 222 4.06 10.05 11.66
C PHE A 222 4.88 8.82 11.24
N THR A 223 4.32 7.60 11.41
CA THR A 223 4.96 6.33 11.07
C THR A 223 4.84 5.96 9.59
N TRP A 224 4.27 6.79 8.77
CA TRP A 224 3.99 6.52 7.36
C TRP A 224 4.87 7.34 6.44
N ARG A 225 5.39 6.70 5.39
CA ARG A 225 6.17 7.33 4.33
C ARG A 225 5.66 6.88 2.97
N GLY A 226 5.89 7.73 1.97
CA GLY A 226 5.59 7.39 0.58
C GLY A 226 6.66 7.88 -0.36
N TRP A 227 6.95 7.08 -1.37
CA TRP A 227 7.96 7.34 -2.39
C TRP A 227 7.40 7.15 -3.78
N VAL A 228 7.93 7.91 -4.73
CA VAL A 228 7.81 7.66 -6.15
C VAL A 228 9.18 7.27 -6.69
N GLY A 229 9.21 6.32 -7.63
CA GLY A 229 10.40 5.92 -8.39
C GLY A 229 10.00 5.52 -9.80
N TYR A 230 10.98 5.34 -10.68
CA TYR A 230 10.72 5.12 -12.11
C TYR A 230 11.45 3.85 -12.59
N ALA A 231 10.76 3.04 -13.43
CA ALA A 231 11.24 1.75 -13.93
C ALA A 231 12.42 1.86 -14.94
#